data_d47e4af27852a61ccee8bf6bca1c5130
#
_entry.id   d47e4af27852a61ccee8bf6bca1c5130
#
_cell.length_a   1.000
_cell.length_b   1.000
_cell.length_c   1.000
_cell.angle_alpha   90.00
_cell.angle_beta   90.00
_cell.angle_gamma   90.00
#
_symmetry.space_group_name_H-M   'P 1'
#
loop_
_entity.id
_entity.type
_entity.pdbx_description
1 polymer ?
#
loop_
_entity_poly.entity_id
_entity_poly.type
_entity_poly.pdbx_seq_one_letter_code
_entity_poly.pdbx_strand_id
1 'polypeptide(L)'
;MNQQILITAVQLGELIGQGRCVVVDCRFDLVETKKGRIAWLEGHIPGAGYADLDSDLSLPIGPDTGRHPLPETEKFAGFLASLGWTEDKLLVAYDEGSNAIAVRLWWLMRYYGT
;
A
#
# COMPACT_ATOMS: atom_id res chain seq x y z
N MET A 1 -8.00 4.11 -20.59
CA MET A 1 -6.77 4.52 -19.94
C MET A 1 -5.93 3.31 -19.58
N ASN A 2 -4.71 3.29 -20.06
CA ASN A 2 -3.81 2.20 -19.73
C ASN A 2 -3.30 2.38 -18.30
N GLN A 3 -3.64 1.43 -17.45
CA GLN A 3 -3.06 1.37 -16.13
C GLN A 3 -1.90 0.41 -16.17
N GLN A 4 -0.74 0.94 -15.87
CA GLN A 4 0.45 0.12 -15.75
C GLN A 4 0.42 -0.52 -14.38
N ILE A 5 0.36 -1.86 -14.34
CA ILE A 5 0.32 -2.60 -13.08
C ILE A 5 1.70 -2.65 -12.42
N LEU A 6 2.73 -2.84 -13.24
CA LEU A 6 4.12 -2.88 -12.76
C LEU A 6 4.92 -1.75 -13.37
N ILE A 7 5.80 -1.16 -12.58
CA ILE A 7 6.71 -0.12 -13.05
C ILE A 7 8.14 -0.47 -12.66
N THR A 8 9.10 0.07 -13.41
CA THR A 8 10.52 -0.14 -13.12
C THR A 8 11.00 0.87 -12.07
N ALA A 9 12.16 0.59 -11.47
CA ALA A 9 12.79 1.52 -10.53
C ALA A 9 13.11 2.86 -11.21
N VAL A 10 13.49 2.84 -12.49
CA VAL A 10 13.77 4.08 -13.24
C VAL A 10 12.50 4.90 -13.40
N GLN A 11 11.40 4.26 -13.80
CA GLN A 11 10.11 4.95 -13.93
C GLN A 11 9.65 5.54 -12.60
N LEU A 12 9.82 4.77 -11.51
CA LEU A 12 9.48 5.25 -10.18
C LEU A 12 10.29 6.48 -9.80
N GLY A 13 11.61 6.46 -10.04
CA GLY A 13 12.47 7.61 -9.77
C GLY A 13 12.01 8.86 -10.50
N GLU A 14 11.59 8.73 -11.75
CA GLU A 14 11.07 9.85 -12.53
C GLU A 14 9.78 10.41 -11.92
N LEU A 15 8.86 9.53 -11.51
CA LEU A 15 7.60 9.96 -10.88
C LEU A 15 7.84 10.67 -9.55
N ILE A 16 8.77 10.16 -8.74
CA ILE A 16 9.15 10.80 -7.47
C ILE A 16 9.69 12.19 -7.73
N GLY A 17 10.60 12.32 -8.69
CA GLY A 17 11.20 13.60 -9.04
C GLY A 17 10.18 14.63 -9.50
N GLN A 18 9.08 14.20 -10.09
CA GLN A 18 8.01 15.05 -10.57
C GLN A 18 6.94 15.32 -9.49
N GLY A 19 7.02 14.68 -8.34
CA GLY A 19 6.03 14.81 -7.29
C GLY A 19 4.65 14.26 -7.68
N ARG A 20 4.61 13.29 -8.60
CA ARG A 20 3.37 12.79 -9.16
C ARG A 20 2.91 11.45 -8.59
N CYS A 21 3.57 10.95 -7.59
CA CYS A 21 3.18 9.67 -6.98
C CYS A 21 3.29 9.70 -5.47
N VAL A 22 2.54 8.79 -4.87
CA VAL A 22 2.69 8.44 -3.46
C VAL A 22 3.23 7.02 -3.43
N VAL A 23 4.33 6.79 -2.73
CA VAL A 23 4.97 5.49 -2.64
C VAL A 23 4.61 4.85 -1.30
N VAL A 24 4.22 3.59 -1.31
CA VAL A 24 3.77 2.88 -0.12
C VAL A 24 4.54 1.58 0.02
N ASP A 25 5.16 1.40 1.17
CA ASP A 25 5.85 0.17 1.55
C ASP A 25 4.81 -0.78 2.14
N CYS A 26 4.64 -1.92 1.50
CA CYS A 26 3.68 -2.95 1.92
C CYS A 26 4.38 -4.22 2.42
N ARG A 27 5.66 -4.12 2.81
CA ARG A 27 6.37 -5.29 3.34
C ARG A 27 5.69 -5.78 4.61
N PHE A 28 5.43 -7.07 4.68
CA PHE A 28 4.69 -7.65 5.79
C PHE A 28 5.07 -9.11 5.95
N ASP A 29 5.14 -9.56 7.22
CA ASP A 29 5.40 -10.96 7.54
C ASP A 29 4.16 -11.51 8.24
N LEU A 30 3.61 -12.62 7.71
CA LEU A 30 2.36 -13.19 8.22
C LEU A 30 2.51 -13.83 9.59
N VAL A 31 3.74 -14.17 10.00
CA VAL A 31 4.02 -14.78 11.30
C VAL A 31 4.44 -13.71 12.30
N GLU A 32 5.45 -12.90 11.95
CA GLU A 32 5.92 -11.81 12.80
C GLU A 32 5.38 -10.50 12.25
N THR A 33 4.16 -10.14 12.64
CA THR A 33 3.41 -9.06 12.03
C THR A 33 4.02 -7.68 12.16
N LYS A 34 4.95 -7.48 13.10
CA LYS A 34 5.65 -6.20 13.26
C LYS A 34 6.90 -6.08 12.39
N LYS A 35 7.32 -7.16 11.77
CA LYS A 35 8.58 -7.20 11.02
C LYS A 35 8.60 -6.23 9.84
N GLY A 36 7.47 -6.08 9.14
CA GLY A 36 7.38 -5.17 8.00
C GLY A 36 7.58 -3.72 8.40
N ARG A 37 6.94 -3.29 9.49
CA ARG A 37 7.09 -1.92 10.00
C ARG A 37 8.51 -1.67 10.48
N ILE A 38 9.12 -2.65 11.14
CA ILE A 38 10.52 -2.55 11.57
C ILE A 38 11.44 -2.38 10.37
N ALA A 39 11.21 -3.17 9.30
CA ALA A 39 11.98 -3.04 8.07
C ALA A 39 11.81 -1.64 7.46
N TRP A 40 10.59 -1.10 7.45
CA TRP A 40 10.34 0.24 6.95
C TRP A 40 11.09 1.30 7.76
N LEU A 41 11.11 1.15 9.09
CA LEU A 41 11.83 2.07 9.96
C LEU A 41 13.34 2.00 9.73
N GLU A 42 13.89 0.83 9.42
CA GLU A 42 15.31 0.64 9.16
C GLU A 42 15.74 1.18 7.79
N GLY A 43 14.85 1.12 6.81
CA GLY A 43 15.13 1.65 5.49
C GLY A 43 13.94 1.45 4.56
N HIS A 44 13.63 2.49 3.79
CA HIS A 44 12.55 2.48 2.80
C HIS A 44 12.86 3.47 1.69
N ILE A 45 12.12 3.36 0.59
CA ILE A 45 12.25 4.33 -0.50
C ILE A 45 11.94 5.72 0.05
N PRO A 46 12.77 6.74 -0.24
CA PRO A 46 12.56 8.08 0.31
C PRO A 46 11.14 8.58 0.09
N GLY A 47 10.52 9.03 1.17
CA GLY A 47 9.15 9.52 1.13
C GLY A 47 8.07 8.47 1.20
N ALA A 48 8.41 7.19 1.19
CA ALA A 48 7.41 6.12 1.23
C ALA A 48 6.73 6.04 2.59
N GLY A 49 5.39 5.97 2.57
CA GLY A 49 4.62 5.63 3.76
C GLY A 49 4.57 4.11 3.95
N TYR A 50 4.02 3.67 5.07
CA TYR A 50 3.89 2.25 5.35
C TYR A 50 2.43 1.85 5.43
N ALA A 51 2.08 0.71 4.82
CA ALA A 51 0.76 0.11 4.90
C ALA A 51 0.86 -1.24 5.60
N ASP A 52 0.18 -1.37 6.73
CA ASP A 52 0.14 -2.61 7.49
C ASP A 52 -1.05 -3.44 7.02
N LEU A 53 -0.79 -4.70 6.63
CA LEU A 53 -1.85 -5.56 6.11
C LEU A 53 -3.00 -5.72 7.11
N ASP A 54 -2.67 -5.91 8.40
CA ASP A 54 -3.68 -6.17 9.41
C ASP A 54 -4.47 -4.93 9.84
N SER A 55 -3.83 -3.77 9.89
CA SER A 55 -4.48 -2.56 10.42
C SER A 55 -4.94 -1.58 9.36
N ASP A 56 -4.22 -1.47 8.25
CA ASP A 56 -4.52 -0.47 7.22
C ASP A 56 -5.28 -1.05 6.03
N LEU A 57 -5.00 -2.30 5.68
CA LEU A 57 -5.55 -2.94 4.48
C LEU A 57 -6.61 -3.99 4.81
N SER A 58 -7.01 -4.10 6.06
CA SER A 58 -7.97 -5.10 6.52
C SER A 58 -8.74 -4.61 7.73
N LEU A 59 -9.91 -5.22 7.98
CA LEU A 59 -10.60 -5.07 9.25
C LEU A 59 -10.00 -6.02 10.27
N PRO A 60 -10.22 -5.77 11.58
CA PRO A 60 -9.85 -6.75 12.60
C PRO A 60 -10.52 -8.09 12.34
N ILE A 61 -9.82 -9.17 12.64
CA ILE A 61 -10.35 -10.52 12.49
C ILE A 61 -11.43 -10.74 13.54
N GLY A 62 -12.60 -11.22 13.10
CA GLY A 62 -13.71 -11.57 13.96
C GLY A 62 -14.18 -12.99 13.69
N PRO A 63 -15.16 -13.49 14.48
CA PRO A 63 -15.61 -14.89 14.35
C PRO A 63 -16.19 -15.25 13.00
N ASP A 64 -16.78 -14.27 12.29
CA ASP A 64 -17.44 -14.51 11.01
C ASP A 64 -16.65 -13.93 9.83
N THR A 65 -15.41 -13.49 10.05
CA THR A 65 -14.60 -12.89 9.00
C THR A 65 -13.55 -13.86 8.51
N GLY A 66 -13.07 -13.65 7.29
CA GLY A 66 -11.87 -14.32 6.83
C GLY A 66 -10.64 -13.78 7.57
N ARG A 67 -9.47 -14.29 7.19
CA ARG A 67 -8.22 -13.91 7.85
C ARG A 67 -7.82 -12.45 7.62
N HIS A 68 -8.14 -11.91 6.45
CA HIS A 68 -7.89 -10.50 6.12
C HIS A 68 -9.15 -9.91 5.48
N PRO A 69 -10.17 -9.58 6.29
CA PRO A 69 -11.41 -9.00 5.76
C PRO A 69 -11.16 -7.62 5.16
N LEU A 70 -12.06 -7.20 4.27
CA LEU A 70 -11.93 -5.90 3.60
C LEU A 70 -12.02 -4.76 4.62
N PRO A 71 -11.20 -3.70 4.50
CA PRO A 71 -11.31 -2.54 5.38
C PRO A 71 -12.58 -1.76 5.08
N GLU A 72 -13.05 -0.99 6.07
CA GLU A 72 -14.17 -0.09 5.84
C GLU A 72 -13.75 1.01 4.88
N THR A 73 -14.71 1.43 4.02
CA THR A 73 -14.45 2.44 2.99
C THR A 73 -13.90 3.74 3.59
N GLU A 74 -14.51 4.24 4.67
CA GLU A 74 -14.07 5.50 5.28
C GLU A 74 -12.70 5.39 5.92
N LYS A 75 -12.40 4.25 6.55
CA LYS A 75 -11.08 4.03 7.14
C LYS A 75 -10.01 3.94 6.07
N PHE A 76 -10.30 3.23 4.99
CA PHE A 76 -9.36 3.12 3.89
C PHE A 76 -9.11 4.48 3.23
N ALA A 77 -10.16 5.26 3.02
CA ALA A 77 -10.02 6.61 2.47
C ALA A 77 -9.19 7.50 3.40
N GLY A 78 -9.42 7.41 4.71
CA GLY A 78 -8.62 8.15 5.69
C GLY A 78 -7.16 7.73 5.69
N PHE A 79 -6.90 6.44 5.52
CA PHE A 79 -5.53 5.93 5.40
C PHE A 79 -4.83 6.53 4.17
N LEU A 80 -5.49 6.51 3.00
CA LEU A 80 -4.94 7.10 1.78
C LEU A 80 -4.65 8.59 1.97
N ALA A 81 -5.57 9.31 2.61
CA ALA A 81 -5.37 10.73 2.89
C ALA A 81 -4.16 10.96 3.80
N SER A 82 -3.94 10.08 4.78
CA SER A 82 -2.80 10.18 5.68
C SER A 82 -1.47 10.00 4.96
N LEU A 83 -1.47 9.31 3.82
CA LEU A 83 -0.29 9.13 2.98
C LEU A 83 -0.04 10.34 2.06
N GLY A 84 -0.98 11.29 2.01
CA GLY A 84 -0.90 12.41 1.09
C GLY A 84 -1.41 12.10 -0.31
N TRP A 85 -2.12 10.99 -0.47
CA TRP A 85 -2.64 10.61 -1.78
C TRP A 85 -3.84 11.46 -2.16
N THR A 86 -3.87 11.88 -3.43
CA THR A 86 -5.00 12.56 -4.05
C THR A 86 -5.26 11.93 -5.42
N GLU A 87 -6.44 12.15 -5.99
CA GLU A 87 -6.84 11.49 -7.24
C GLU A 87 -5.95 11.82 -8.44
N ASP A 88 -5.22 12.93 -8.39
CA ASP A 88 -4.30 13.33 -9.45
C ASP A 88 -2.92 12.68 -9.34
N LYS A 89 -2.69 11.89 -8.30
CA LYS A 89 -1.42 11.21 -8.08
C LYS A 89 -1.54 9.72 -8.32
N LEU A 90 -0.47 9.12 -8.79
CA LEU A 90 -0.36 7.66 -8.86
C LEU A 90 0.02 7.12 -7.49
N LEU A 91 -0.52 5.98 -7.14
CA LEU A 91 -0.11 5.26 -5.95
C LEU A 91 0.76 4.08 -6.38
N VAL A 92 1.97 4.01 -5.84
CA VAL A 92 2.93 2.96 -6.16
C VAL A 92 3.22 2.18 -4.89
N ALA A 93 2.92 0.89 -4.92
CA ALA A 93 3.13 0.01 -3.79
C ALA A 93 4.28 -0.95 -4.07
N TYR A 94 5.07 -1.26 -3.05
CA TYR A 94 6.11 -2.28 -3.15
C TYR A 94 6.10 -3.15 -1.89
N ASP A 95 6.65 -4.35 -2.02
CA ASP A 95 6.83 -5.27 -0.89
C ASP A 95 8.17 -5.98 -1.00
N GLU A 96 8.33 -7.12 -0.33
CA GLU A 96 9.60 -7.86 -0.31
C GLU A 96 9.93 -8.58 -1.63
N GLY A 97 9.05 -8.49 -2.62
CA GLY A 97 9.28 -9.09 -3.94
C GLY A 97 8.24 -10.12 -4.35
N SER A 98 7.41 -10.62 -3.42
CA SER A 98 6.33 -11.55 -3.75
C SER A 98 5.19 -10.86 -4.49
N ASN A 99 5.06 -9.55 -4.34
CA ASN A 99 3.96 -8.71 -4.83
C ASN A 99 2.60 -9.02 -4.21
N ALA A 100 2.52 -9.97 -3.27
CA ALA A 100 1.25 -10.40 -2.72
C ALA A 100 0.54 -9.28 -1.94
N ILE A 101 1.27 -8.56 -1.10
CA ILE A 101 0.68 -7.50 -0.27
C ILE A 101 0.54 -6.21 -1.06
N ALA A 102 1.51 -5.89 -1.92
CA ALA A 102 1.41 -4.72 -2.78
C ALA A 102 0.22 -4.84 -3.73
N VAL A 103 -0.04 -6.03 -4.27
CA VAL A 103 -1.18 -6.29 -5.14
C VAL A 103 -2.50 -6.12 -4.37
N ARG A 104 -2.53 -6.47 -3.08
CA ARG A 104 -3.74 -6.22 -2.27
C ARG A 104 -4.08 -4.74 -2.21
N LEU A 105 -3.11 -3.87 -1.98
CA LEU A 105 -3.36 -2.43 -1.98
C LEU A 105 -3.85 -1.96 -3.34
N TRP A 106 -3.21 -2.40 -4.43
CA TRP A 106 -3.63 -2.08 -5.79
C TRP A 106 -5.08 -2.53 -6.03
N TRP A 107 -5.41 -3.75 -5.60
CA TRP A 107 -6.77 -4.29 -5.75
C TRP A 107 -7.80 -3.48 -4.96
N LEU A 108 -7.47 -3.09 -3.72
CA LEU A 108 -8.36 -2.27 -2.90
C LEU A 108 -8.65 -0.91 -3.55
N MET A 109 -7.63 -0.29 -4.14
CA MET A 109 -7.81 0.95 -4.87
C MET A 109 -8.85 0.79 -5.99
N ARG A 110 -8.73 -0.29 -6.74
CA ARG A 110 -9.69 -0.56 -7.82
C ARG A 110 -11.06 -0.91 -7.28
N TYR A 111 -11.12 -1.70 -6.22
CA TYR A 111 -12.39 -2.12 -5.62
C TYR A 111 -13.21 -0.92 -5.14
N TYR A 112 -12.56 0.07 -4.54
CA TYR A 112 -13.22 1.27 -4.04
C TYR A 112 -13.35 2.39 -5.09
N GLY A 113 -12.98 2.12 -6.32
CA GLY A 113 -13.20 3.05 -7.43
C GLY A 113 -12.22 4.22 -7.51
N THR A 114 -11.04 4.05 -6.99
CA THR A 114 -10.02 5.11 -6.99
C THR A 114 -8.87 4.87 -7.94
#